data_a0ad3e9b271f2693701e40c4fc5997a0
#
_entry.id   a0ad3e9b271f2693701e40c4fc5997a0
#
_cell.length_a   1.000
_cell.length_b   1.000
_cell.length_c   1.000
_cell.angle_alpha   90.00
_cell.angle_beta   90.00
_cell.angle_gamma   90.00
#
_symmetry.space_group_name_H-M   'P 1'
#
loop_
_entity.id
_entity.type
_entity.pdbx_description
1 polymer ?
#
loop_
_entity_poly.entity_id
_entity_poly.type
_entity_poly.pdbx_seq_one_letter_code
_entity_poly.pdbx_strand_id
1 'polypeptide(L)'
;MDSCYAMYKRLFADAYPMSYHLLDLGRYFVAYQKLMAHWYKLMPGIIRSVSYEDLVRHQEPASRRLIADCDLPWDKACLSFDKNPAAATTASASQVRHPVYNSSIGKWRNYQRQLQPLQALFTAAGIDY
;
A
#
# COMPACT_ATOMS: atom_id res chain seq x y z
N MET A 1 4.69 5.57 -5.78
CA MET A 1 6.10 5.08 -5.92
C MET A 1 6.49 4.05 -4.88
N ASP A 2 6.27 4.27 -3.58
CA ASP A 2 6.72 3.33 -2.52
C ASP A 2 6.17 1.91 -2.66
N SER A 3 4.89 1.76 -3.04
CA SER A 3 4.28 0.44 -3.30
C SER A 3 4.99 -0.33 -4.43
N CYS A 4 5.27 0.32 -5.55
CA CYS A 4 5.98 -0.30 -6.66
C CYS A 4 7.43 -0.64 -6.28
N TYR A 5 8.13 0.25 -5.57
CA TYR A 5 9.46 -0.04 -5.06
C TYR A 5 9.45 -1.23 -4.09
N ALA A 6 8.47 -1.30 -3.19
CA ALA A 6 8.33 -2.41 -2.25
C ALA A 6 8.07 -3.75 -2.95
N MET A 7 7.26 -3.76 -4.00
CA MET A 7 7.00 -4.95 -4.82
C MET A 7 8.23 -5.36 -5.62
N TYR A 8 8.88 -4.41 -6.30
CA TYR A 8 10.04 -4.67 -7.17
C TYR A 8 11.20 -5.36 -6.45
N LYS A 9 11.44 -5.04 -5.19
CA LYS A 9 12.51 -5.67 -4.39
C LYS A 9 12.13 -6.99 -3.73
N ARG A 10 10.88 -7.46 -3.89
CA ARG A 10 10.40 -8.73 -3.30
C ARG A 10 10.44 -9.85 -4.31
N LEU A 11 10.83 -11.03 -3.84
CA LEU A 11 10.71 -12.27 -4.61
C LEU A 11 9.34 -12.89 -4.32
N PHE A 12 8.49 -12.93 -5.35
CA PHE A 12 7.13 -13.49 -5.26
C PHE A 12 6.99 -14.85 -5.96
N ALA A 13 8.08 -15.46 -6.39
CA ALA A 13 8.07 -16.65 -7.26
C ALA A 13 7.13 -16.42 -8.47
N ASP A 14 6.22 -17.35 -8.75
CA ASP A 14 5.32 -17.26 -9.91
C ASP A 14 4.04 -16.43 -9.66
N ALA A 15 3.84 -15.93 -8.43
CA ALA A 15 2.58 -15.26 -8.07
C ALA A 15 2.40 -13.90 -8.73
N TYR A 16 3.48 -13.13 -8.93
CA TYR A 16 3.44 -11.77 -9.49
C TYR A 16 4.56 -11.53 -10.50
N PRO A 17 4.52 -12.17 -11.68
CA PRO A 17 5.62 -12.11 -12.67
C PRO A 17 5.91 -10.68 -13.15
N MET A 18 4.90 -9.79 -13.21
CA MET A 18 5.09 -8.39 -13.55
C MET A 18 5.99 -7.62 -12.57
N SER A 19 6.19 -8.11 -11.34
CA SER A 19 7.03 -7.43 -10.33
C SER A 19 8.53 -7.53 -10.62
N TYR A 20 8.95 -8.43 -11.52
CA TYR A 20 10.36 -8.63 -11.86
C TYR A 20 10.89 -7.69 -12.94
N HIS A 21 10.01 -6.97 -13.63
CA HIS A 21 10.40 -5.97 -14.61
C HIS A 21 9.76 -4.62 -14.28
N LEU A 22 10.58 -3.59 -14.11
CA LEU A 22 10.15 -2.29 -13.57
C LEU A 22 9.02 -1.64 -14.38
N LEU A 23 9.10 -1.69 -15.72
CA LEU A 23 8.07 -1.09 -16.59
C LEU A 23 6.78 -1.93 -16.61
N ASP A 24 6.86 -3.24 -16.49
CA ASP A 24 5.67 -4.08 -16.45
C ASP A 24 4.93 -3.89 -15.12
N LEU A 25 5.65 -3.76 -14.01
CA LEU A 25 5.09 -3.35 -12.73
C LEU A 25 4.42 -1.98 -12.83
N GLY A 26 5.07 -1.02 -13.48
CA GLY A 26 4.51 0.32 -13.71
C GLY A 26 3.23 0.28 -14.54
N ARG A 27 3.21 -0.47 -15.66
CA ARG A 27 2.00 -0.67 -16.50
C ARG A 27 0.86 -1.32 -15.72
N TYR A 28 1.18 -2.34 -14.92
CA TYR A 28 0.23 -2.97 -14.02
C TYR A 28 -0.38 -1.96 -13.04
N PHE A 29 0.44 -1.14 -12.41
CA PHE A 29 -0.02 -0.10 -11.49
C PHE A 29 -0.91 0.94 -12.19
N VAL A 30 -0.55 1.40 -13.40
CA VAL A 30 -1.39 2.30 -14.21
C VAL A 30 -2.75 1.66 -14.51
N ALA A 31 -2.77 0.38 -14.90
CA ALA A 31 -4.00 -0.35 -15.17
C ALA A 31 -4.87 -0.49 -13.91
N TYR A 32 -4.24 -0.79 -12.77
CA TYR A 32 -4.91 -0.83 -11.47
C TYR A 32 -5.57 0.53 -11.12
N GLN A 33 -4.84 1.64 -11.27
CA GLN A 33 -5.38 2.97 -10.99
C GLN A 33 -6.60 3.31 -11.87
N LYS A 34 -6.54 2.96 -13.16
CA LYS A 34 -7.68 3.14 -14.08
C LYS A 34 -8.88 2.30 -13.68
N LEU A 35 -8.66 1.05 -13.29
CA LEU A 35 -9.72 0.16 -12.81
C LEU A 35 -10.35 0.68 -11.53
N MET A 36 -9.54 1.14 -10.56
CA MET A 36 -10.04 1.73 -9.32
C MET A 36 -10.85 3.00 -9.58
N ALA A 37 -10.37 3.89 -10.45
CA ALA A 37 -11.11 5.09 -10.84
C ALA A 37 -12.48 4.74 -11.47
N HIS A 38 -12.53 3.71 -12.30
CA HIS A 38 -13.77 3.20 -12.87
C HIS A 38 -14.74 2.70 -11.78
N TRP A 39 -14.26 1.91 -10.83
CA TRP A 39 -15.10 1.38 -9.75
C TRP A 39 -15.58 2.46 -8.78
N TYR A 40 -14.74 3.44 -8.43
CA TYR A 40 -15.17 4.59 -7.64
C TYR A 40 -16.33 5.35 -8.30
N LYS A 41 -16.30 5.45 -9.64
CA LYS A 41 -17.38 6.09 -10.40
C LYS A 41 -18.66 5.26 -10.42
N LEU A 42 -18.57 3.93 -10.57
CA LEU A 42 -19.72 3.04 -10.63
C LEU A 42 -20.34 2.72 -9.27
N MET A 43 -19.51 2.69 -8.23
CA MET A 43 -19.91 2.28 -6.88
C MET A 43 -19.54 3.36 -5.86
N PRO A 44 -20.14 4.56 -5.95
CA PRO A 44 -19.83 5.66 -5.04
C PRO A 44 -20.16 5.28 -3.60
N GLY A 45 -19.20 5.50 -2.70
CA GLY A 45 -19.37 5.23 -1.28
C GLY A 45 -19.23 3.77 -0.84
N ILE A 46 -19.10 2.82 -1.77
CA ILE A 46 -18.87 1.39 -1.42
C ILE A 46 -17.39 1.13 -1.13
N ILE A 47 -16.51 1.66 -1.98
CA ILE A 47 -15.06 1.47 -1.81
C ILE A 47 -14.52 2.56 -0.91
N ARG A 48 -13.89 2.16 0.19
CA ARG A 48 -13.21 3.06 1.12
C ARG A 48 -11.72 3.08 0.82
N SER A 49 -11.15 4.26 0.73
CA SER A 49 -9.71 4.42 0.53
C SER A 49 -9.02 4.68 1.86
N VAL A 50 -7.94 3.95 2.12
CA VAL A 50 -7.11 4.11 3.31
C VAL A 50 -5.71 4.47 2.86
N SER A 51 -5.23 5.66 3.24
CA SER A 51 -3.84 6.04 3.02
C SER A 51 -2.95 5.38 4.04
N TYR A 52 -1.94 4.64 3.57
CA TYR A 52 -0.91 4.07 4.42
C TYR A 52 -0.14 5.15 5.18
N GLU A 53 0.18 6.25 4.52
CA GLU A 53 0.91 7.37 5.09
C GLU A 53 0.13 8.05 6.22
N ASP A 54 -1.19 8.21 6.05
CA ASP A 54 -2.07 8.76 7.07
C ASP A 54 -2.19 7.80 8.26
N LEU A 55 -2.39 6.50 7.99
CA LEU A 55 -2.46 5.48 9.01
C LEU A 55 -1.18 5.44 9.88
N VAL A 56 -0.02 5.56 9.26
CA VAL A 56 1.28 5.49 9.95
C VAL A 56 1.56 6.75 10.75
N ARG A 57 1.14 7.94 10.25
CA ARG A 57 1.37 9.22 10.94
C ARG A 57 0.34 9.51 12.03
N HIS A 58 -0.89 9.04 11.83
CA HIS A 58 -2.04 9.33 12.68
C HIS A 58 -2.80 8.03 13.02
N GLN A 59 -2.09 7.06 13.62
CA GLN A 59 -2.57 5.68 13.79
C GLN A 59 -3.99 5.62 14.40
N GLU A 60 -4.23 6.26 15.55
CA GLU A 60 -5.52 6.15 16.21
C GLU A 60 -6.67 6.77 15.39
N PRO A 61 -6.62 8.03 14.95
CA PRO A 61 -7.74 8.60 14.19
C PRO A 61 -7.96 7.89 12.86
N ALA A 62 -6.91 7.44 12.16
CA ALA A 62 -7.04 6.69 10.91
C ALA A 62 -7.64 5.29 11.15
N SER A 63 -7.22 4.59 12.19
CA SER A 63 -7.79 3.30 12.57
C SER A 63 -9.26 3.42 12.98
N ARG A 64 -9.63 4.46 13.74
CA ARG A 64 -11.04 4.70 14.12
C ARG A 64 -11.91 4.90 12.88
N ARG A 65 -11.46 5.70 11.91
CA ARG A 65 -12.20 5.87 10.65
C ARG A 65 -12.36 4.55 9.90
N LEU A 66 -11.28 3.79 9.77
CA LEU A 66 -11.30 2.49 9.07
C LEU A 66 -12.29 1.51 9.72
N ILE A 67 -12.28 1.40 11.04
CA ILE A 67 -13.19 0.50 11.77
C ILE A 67 -14.65 0.97 11.62
N ALA A 68 -14.89 2.28 11.70
CA ALA A 68 -16.21 2.86 11.46
C ALA A 68 -16.70 2.65 10.03
N ASP A 69 -15.83 2.76 9.03
CA ASP A 69 -16.14 2.48 7.61
C ASP A 69 -16.51 1.01 7.36
N CYS A 70 -16.10 0.11 8.26
CA CYS A 70 -16.49 -1.30 8.25
C CYS A 70 -17.74 -1.60 9.08
N ASP A 71 -18.42 -0.59 9.61
CA ASP A 71 -19.57 -0.73 10.53
C ASP A 71 -19.26 -1.56 11.77
N LEU A 72 -18.01 -1.54 12.26
CA LEU A 72 -17.57 -2.27 13.42
C LEU A 72 -17.42 -1.35 14.64
N PRO A 73 -17.71 -1.86 15.85
CA PRO A 73 -17.45 -1.13 17.08
C PRO A 73 -15.93 -0.94 17.28
N TRP A 74 -15.57 0.24 17.78
CA TRP A 74 -14.17 0.53 18.08
C TRP A 74 -13.66 -0.32 19.25
N ASP A 75 -12.49 -0.94 19.06
CA ASP A 75 -11.74 -1.59 20.12
C ASP A 75 -10.31 -1.01 20.19
N LYS A 76 -9.87 -0.62 21.38
CA LYS A 76 -8.52 -0.10 21.61
C LYS A 76 -7.42 -1.12 21.29
N ALA A 77 -7.71 -2.40 21.29
CA ALA A 77 -6.79 -3.47 20.90
C ALA A 77 -6.28 -3.29 19.44
N CYS A 78 -7.02 -2.60 18.57
CA CYS A 78 -6.59 -2.25 17.23
C CYS A 78 -5.29 -1.44 17.19
N LEU A 79 -4.97 -0.70 18.27
CA LEU A 79 -3.72 0.07 18.36
C LEU A 79 -2.53 -0.77 18.87
N SER A 80 -2.78 -1.98 19.35
CA SER A 80 -1.79 -2.90 19.92
C SER A 80 -1.74 -4.22 19.17
N PHE A 81 -1.96 -4.18 17.85
CA PHE A 81 -2.00 -5.38 16.99
C PHE A 81 -0.70 -6.21 17.05
N ASP A 82 0.44 -5.55 17.32
CA ASP A 82 1.75 -6.16 17.52
C ASP A 82 1.79 -7.16 18.69
N LYS A 83 0.90 -7.00 19.66
CA LYS A 83 0.75 -7.89 20.83
C LYS A 83 -0.20 -9.06 20.57
N ASN A 84 -0.86 -9.12 19.43
CA ASN A 84 -1.77 -10.22 19.09
C ASN A 84 -0.98 -11.53 18.92
N PRO A 85 -1.26 -12.61 19.68
CA PRO A 85 -0.53 -13.88 19.58
C PRO A 85 -0.88 -14.70 18.32
N ALA A 86 -1.94 -14.34 17.60
CA ALA A 86 -2.38 -15.08 16.43
C ALA A 86 -1.26 -15.22 15.39
N ALA A 87 -1.07 -16.40 14.82
CA ALA A 87 -0.04 -16.67 13.84
C ALA A 87 -0.27 -15.84 12.56
N ALA A 88 0.77 -15.19 12.08
CA ALA A 88 0.79 -14.55 10.76
C ALA A 88 1.69 -15.38 9.83
N THR A 89 1.13 -15.86 8.71
CA THR A 89 1.83 -16.76 7.76
C THR A 89 2.28 -16.04 6.48
N THR A 90 2.17 -14.72 6.44
CA THR A 90 2.53 -13.93 5.28
C THR A 90 4.01 -13.52 5.26
N ALA A 91 4.51 -13.09 4.12
CA ALA A 91 5.87 -12.54 3.97
C ALA A 91 6.15 -11.32 4.89
N SER A 92 5.12 -10.74 5.49
CA SER A 92 5.20 -9.64 6.45
C SER A 92 5.02 -10.07 7.91
N ALA A 93 5.03 -11.39 8.19
CA ALA A 93 4.78 -11.94 9.52
C ALA A 93 5.65 -11.33 10.63
N SER A 94 6.94 -11.05 10.33
CA SER A 94 7.83 -10.38 11.27
C SER A 94 7.46 -8.90 11.48
N GLN A 95 6.93 -8.23 10.47
CA GLN A 95 6.61 -6.81 10.53
C GLN A 95 5.37 -6.52 11.39
N VAL A 96 4.38 -7.42 11.38
CA VAL A 96 3.16 -7.26 12.20
C VAL A 96 3.41 -7.48 13.69
N ARG A 97 4.62 -7.89 14.09
CA ARG A 97 5.06 -8.01 15.49
C ARG A 97 5.76 -6.76 16.01
N HIS A 98 5.84 -5.73 15.21
CA HIS A 98 6.39 -4.44 15.61
C HIS A 98 5.30 -3.36 15.59
N PRO A 99 5.42 -2.34 16.44
CA PRO A 99 4.56 -1.17 16.36
C PRO A 99 4.62 -0.53 14.96
N VAL A 100 3.60 0.24 14.63
CA VAL A 100 3.57 1.01 13.37
C VAL A 100 4.84 1.87 13.25
N TYR A 101 5.48 1.83 12.09
CA TYR A 101 6.70 2.59 11.81
C TYR A 101 6.57 3.34 10.48
N ASN A 102 7.18 4.51 10.39
CA ASN A 102 7.12 5.41 9.24
C ASN A 102 8.31 5.27 8.27
N SER A 103 9.28 4.43 8.60
CA SER A 103 10.53 4.32 7.84
C SER A 103 10.38 3.77 6.42
N SER A 104 9.19 3.32 6.03
CA SER A 104 8.89 2.88 4.66
C SER A 104 8.41 4.00 3.75
N ILE A 105 7.99 5.13 4.31
CA ILE A 105 7.50 6.29 3.56
C ILE A 105 8.65 6.98 2.85
N GLY A 106 8.53 7.16 1.54
CA GLY A 106 9.51 7.85 0.71
C GLY A 106 10.81 7.07 0.48
N LYS A 107 10.90 5.79 0.86
CA LYS A 107 12.11 4.97 0.64
C LYS A 107 12.54 4.88 -0.81
N TRP A 108 11.62 4.94 -1.76
CA TRP A 108 11.92 4.95 -3.18
C TRP A 108 12.85 6.11 -3.58
N ARG A 109 12.87 7.22 -2.85
CA ARG A 109 13.70 8.39 -3.13
C ARG A 109 15.20 8.09 -3.07
N ASN A 110 15.60 7.11 -2.24
CA ASN A 110 16.99 6.64 -2.18
C ASN A 110 17.43 5.96 -3.50
N TYR A 111 16.48 5.59 -4.34
CA TYR A 111 16.69 4.91 -5.63
C TYR A 111 16.08 5.72 -6.79
N GLN A 112 15.88 7.02 -6.60
CA GLN A 112 15.20 7.89 -7.56
C GLN A 112 15.81 7.79 -8.96
N ARG A 113 17.13 7.74 -9.06
CA ARG A 113 17.86 7.62 -10.34
C ARG A 113 17.52 6.32 -11.06
N GLN A 114 17.50 5.21 -10.35
CA GLN A 114 17.20 3.89 -10.91
C GLN A 114 15.71 3.74 -11.27
N LEU A 115 14.84 4.48 -10.59
CA LEU A 115 13.39 4.46 -10.78
C LEU A 115 12.89 5.52 -11.78
N GLN A 116 13.78 6.26 -12.44
CA GLN A 116 13.41 7.25 -13.48
C GLN A 116 12.48 6.69 -14.55
N PRO A 117 12.68 5.47 -15.11
CA PRO A 117 11.76 4.93 -16.12
C PRO A 117 10.32 4.78 -15.59
N LEU A 118 10.16 4.40 -14.31
CA LEU A 118 8.87 4.30 -13.65
C LEU A 118 8.23 5.68 -13.41
N GLN A 119 9.03 6.66 -13.00
CA GLN A 119 8.57 8.05 -12.83
C GLN A 119 8.06 8.63 -14.16
N ALA A 120 8.82 8.45 -15.26
CA ALA A 120 8.41 8.90 -16.58
C ALA A 120 7.08 8.26 -17.02
N LEU A 121 6.91 6.96 -16.77
CA LEU A 121 5.67 6.24 -17.07
C LEU A 121 4.47 6.82 -16.29
N PHE A 122 4.64 7.10 -14.99
CA PHE A 122 3.58 7.64 -14.15
C PHE A 122 3.22 9.07 -14.55
N THR A 123 4.22 9.91 -14.80
CA THR A 123 3.99 11.27 -15.31
C THR A 123 3.21 11.25 -16.63
N ALA A 124 3.61 10.39 -17.58
CA ALA A 124 2.90 10.23 -18.86
C ALA A 124 1.45 9.70 -18.69
N ALA A 125 1.18 8.94 -17.62
CA ALA A 125 -0.14 8.43 -17.29
C ALA A 125 -0.99 9.39 -16.42
N GLY A 126 -0.45 10.57 -16.03
CA GLY A 126 -1.13 11.53 -15.14
C GLY A 126 -1.30 11.02 -13.72
N ILE A 127 -0.38 10.17 -13.24
CA ILE A 127 -0.40 9.62 -11.87
C ILE A 127 0.55 10.43 -11.00
N ASP A 128 0.02 11.01 -9.95
CA ASP A 128 0.81 11.65 -8.88
C ASP A 128 1.47 10.59 -7.98
N TYR A 129 2.73 10.89 -7.49
CA TYR A 129 3.50 9.91 -6.71
C TYR A 129 4.48 10.55 -5.70
#